data_e7e4f7a3b18de600295251533a60e20b
#
_entry.id   e7e4f7a3b18de600295251533a60e20b
#
_cell.length_a   1.000
_cell.length_b   1.000
_cell.length_c   1.000
_cell.angle_alpha   90.00
_cell.angle_beta   90.00
_cell.angle_gamma   90.00
#
_symmetry.space_group_name_H-M   'P 1'
#
loop_
_entity.id
_entity.type
_entity.pdbx_description
1 polymer ?
#
loop_
_entity_poly.entity_id
_entity_poly.type
_entity_poly.pdbx_seq_one_letter_code
_entity_poly.pdbx_strand_id
1 'polypeptide(L)'
;DVHPGISALQLAAARAGAPLMHDFCTVSLSDRLTPWPVIEQRLRAAASGDFVVALYNPRSKGRDWQLAKARDLLLEHRRGETPVLLARQLGRSDETHQLTDLSSLEPEQVDMLTVVLIGNSSSYARADRMVTPRGYPGATLQ
;
A
#
# COMPACT_ATOMS: atom_id res chain seq x y z
N ASP A 1 -13.98 -12.95 -26.09
CA ASP A 1 -14.40 -13.16 -24.70
C ASP A 1 -13.47 -12.38 -23.76
N VAL A 2 -14.05 -11.79 -22.70
CA VAL A 2 -13.30 -11.11 -21.65
C VAL A 2 -13.31 -12.00 -20.41
N HIS A 3 -12.12 -12.31 -19.87
CA HIS A 3 -11.98 -13.10 -18.66
C HIS A 3 -11.54 -12.23 -17.49
N PRO A 4 -12.16 -12.32 -16.31
CA PRO A 4 -11.72 -11.58 -15.14
C PRO A 4 -10.35 -12.07 -14.66
N GLY A 5 -9.52 -11.15 -14.21
CA GLY A 5 -8.21 -11.45 -13.64
C GLY A 5 -8.10 -11.03 -12.19
N ILE A 6 -7.05 -11.49 -11.51
CA ILE A 6 -6.70 -11.08 -10.15
C ILE A 6 -5.72 -9.90 -10.26
N SER A 7 -6.03 -8.78 -9.60
CA SER A 7 -5.12 -7.63 -9.56
C SER A 7 -3.89 -7.90 -8.68
N ALA A 8 -2.80 -7.19 -8.94
CA ALA A 8 -1.60 -7.28 -8.11
C ALA A 8 -1.88 -6.94 -6.63
N LEU A 9 -2.77 -6.00 -6.37
CA LEU A 9 -3.23 -5.66 -5.01
C LEU A 9 -3.84 -6.85 -4.28
N GLN A 10 -4.76 -7.57 -4.92
CA GLN A 10 -5.44 -8.72 -4.31
C GLN A 10 -4.47 -9.88 -4.09
N LEU A 11 -3.56 -10.10 -5.04
CA LEU A 11 -2.54 -11.14 -4.90
C LEU A 11 -1.55 -10.80 -3.77
N ALA A 12 -1.12 -9.54 -3.65
CA ALA A 12 -0.30 -9.06 -2.54
C ALA A 12 -0.99 -9.31 -1.19
N ALA A 13 -2.27 -8.95 -1.09
CA ALA A 13 -3.06 -9.15 0.12
C ALA A 13 -3.17 -10.64 0.49
N ALA A 14 -3.43 -11.51 -0.47
CA ALA A 14 -3.51 -12.96 -0.25
C ALA A 14 -2.19 -13.59 0.24
N ARG A 15 -1.04 -13.03 -0.16
CA ARG A 15 0.28 -13.47 0.32
C ARG A 15 0.56 -13.01 1.75
N ALA A 16 0.14 -11.81 2.10
CA ALA A 16 0.50 -11.14 3.35
C ALA A 16 -0.52 -11.33 4.49
N GLY A 17 -1.74 -11.78 4.22
CA GLY A 17 -2.75 -11.98 5.26
C GLY A 17 -4.13 -11.46 4.87
N ALA A 18 -4.66 -10.50 5.60
CA ALA A 18 -5.99 -9.92 5.38
C ALA A 18 -5.97 -8.38 5.50
N PRO A 19 -5.13 -7.67 4.73
CA PRO A 19 -5.01 -6.21 4.85
C PRO A 19 -6.19 -5.44 4.24
N LEU A 20 -7.02 -6.06 3.39
CA LEU A 20 -8.10 -5.42 2.63
C LEU A 20 -9.49 -5.66 3.21
N MET A 21 -9.61 -6.03 4.48
CA MET A 21 -10.90 -6.37 5.09
C MET A 21 -11.80 -5.15 5.40
N HIS A 22 -11.31 -3.95 5.17
CA HIS A 22 -12.04 -2.70 5.30
C HIS A 22 -11.92 -1.87 4.01
N ASP A 23 -12.32 -0.60 4.03
CA ASP A 23 -12.26 0.26 2.86
C ASP A 23 -10.82 0.45 2.38
N PHE A 24 -10.60 0.30 1.10
CA PHE A 24 -9.29 0.48 0.48
C PHE A 24 -9.41 1.20 -0.85
N CYS A 25 -8.33 1.85 -1.26
CA CYS A 25 -8.23 2.51 -2.55
C CYS A 25 -6.88 2.24 -3.22
N THR A 26 -6.81 2.53 -4.51
CA THR A 26 -5.59 2.42 -5.30
C THR A 26 -5.19 3.79 -5.85
N VAL A 27 -3.91 4.14 -5.74
CA VAL A 27 -3.37 5.37 -6.31
C VAL A 27 -2.11 5.04 -7.12
N SER A 28 -2.08 5.48 -8.37
CA SER A 28 -0.87 5.41 -9.18
C SER A 28 0.00 6.64 -8.92
N LEU A 29 1.27 6.43 -8.62
CA LEU A 29 2.25 7.50 -8.46
C LEU A 29 2.87 7.96 -9.79
N SER A 30 2.39 7.43 -10.93
CA SER A 30 2.85 7.84 -12.25
C SER A 30 2.30 9.22 -12.61
N ASP A 31 3.18 10.20 -12.70
CA ASP A 31 2.88 11.58 -13.11
C ASP A 31 3.01 11.82 -14.62
N ARG A 32 3.13 10.75 -15.41
CA ARG A 32 3.25 10.85 -16.88
C ARG A 32 1.99 11.37 -17.58
N LEU A 33 0.81 10.93 -17.11
CA LEU A 33 -0.48 11.29 -17.69
C LEU A 33 -1.36 12.07 -16.70
N THR A 34 -1.05 12.01 -15.42
CA THR A 34 -1.79 12.69 -14.35
C THR A 34 -0.84 13.65 -13.65
N PRO A 35 -1.09 14.96 -13.64
CA PRO A 35 -0.23 15.92 -12.95
C PRO A 35 -0.09 15.60 -11.46
N TRP A 36 1.11 15.80 -10.91
CA TRP A 36 1.37 15.51 -9.49
C TRP A 36 0.38 16.16 -8.52
N PRO A 37 -0.06 17.42 -8.66
CA PRO A 37 -1.05 18.00 -7.74
C PRO A 37 -2.36 17.19 -7.65
N VAL A 38 -2.77 16.53 -8.73
CA VAL A 38 -3.95 15.65 -8.73
C VAL A 38 -3.68 14.36 -7.96
N ILE A 39 -2.48 13.78 -8.12
CA ILE A 39 -2.05 12.60 -7.36
C ILE A 39 -1.99 12.95 -5.86
N GLU A 40 -1.38 14.08 -5.52
CA GLU A 40 -1.30 14.58 -4.15
C GLU A 40 -2.69 14.75 -3.51
N GLN A 41 -3.64 15.34 -4.23
CA GLN A 41 -5.02 15.48 -3.77
C GLN A 41 -5.67 14.12 -3.45
N ARG A 42 -5.43 13.11 -4.30
CA ARG A 42 -5.93 11.74 -4.08
C ARG A 42 -5.30 11.09 -2.85
N LEU A 43 -3.99 11.28 -2.66
CA LEU A 43 -3.27 10.79 -1.48
C LEU A 43 -3.79 11.44 -0.19
N ARG A 44 -4.02 12.75 -0.19
CA ARG A 44 -4.61 13.47 0.96
C ARG A 44 -6.02 12.98 1.27
N ALA A 45 -6.85 12.77 0.25
CA ALA A 45 -8.20 12.22 0.44
C ALA A 45 -8.17 10.80 1.02
N ALA A 46 -7.27 9.95 0.52
CA ALA A 46 -7.07 8.60 1.05
C ALA A 46 -6.55 8.61 2.50
N ALA A 47 -5.65 9.54 2.83
CA ALA A 47 -5.11 9.71 4.18
C ALA A 47 -6.18 10.17 5.17
N SER A 48 -6.89 11.24 4.85
CA SER A 48 -7.95 11.82 5.69
C SER A 48 -9.17 10.91 5.83
N GLY A 49 -9.48 10.11 4.80
CA GLY A 49 -10.56 9.12 4.82
C GLY A 49 -10.18 7.80 5.50
N ASP A 50 -8.95 7.66 5.99
CA ASP A 50 -8.43 6.47 6.65
C ASP A 50 -8.53 5.17 5.83
N PHE A 51 -8.38 5.26 4.50
CA PHE A 51 -8.36 4.10 3.63
C PHE A 51 -7.06 3.30 3.76
N VAL A 52 -7.14 1.97 3.62
CA VAL A 52 -5.96 1.20 3.22
C VAL A 52 -5.59 1.60 1.80
N VAL A 53 -4.31 1.90 1.53
CA VAL A 53 -3.88 2.46 0.26
C VAL A 53 -2.90 1.53 -0.45
N ALA A 54 -3.20 1.17 -1.68
CA ALA A 54 -2.26 0.50 -2.57
C ALA A 54 -1.66 1.51 -3.55
N LEU A 55 -0.32 1.64 -3.53
CA LEU A 55 0.42 2.49 -4.45
C LEU A 55 0.97 1.65 -5.60
N TYR A 56 0.60 2.04 -6.82
CA TYR A 56 1.12 1.48 -8.06
C TYR A 56 2.15 2.42 -8.68
N ASN A 57 3.07 1.86 -9.44
CA ASN A 57 4.17 2.60 -10.07
C ASN A 57 4.97 3.43 -9.07
N PRO A 58 5.43 2.84 -7.95
CA PRO A 58 6.03 3.60 -6.85
C PRO A 58 7.36 4.24 -7.22
N ARG A 59 8.09 3.63 -8.17
CA ARG A 59 9.37 4.14 -8.66
C ARG A 59 9.62 3.71 -10.09
N SER A 60 10.33 4.55 -10.86
CA SER A 60 10.91 4.20 -12.17
C SER A 60 12.19 4.98 -12.43
N LYS A 61 12.91 4.65 -13.50
CA LYS A 61 14.09 5.42 -13.93
C LYS A 61 13.68 6.89 -14.19
N GLY A 62 14.30 7.82 -13.48
CA GLY A 62 13.98 9.26 -13.55
C GLY A 62 12.73 9.69 -12.78
N ARG A 63 12.18 8.79 -11.92
CA ARG A 63 11.02 9.07 -11.08
C ARG A 63 11.19 8.35 -9.75
N ASP A 64 11.88 8.98 -8.82
CA ASP A 64 12.39 8.41 -7.57
C ASP A 64 11.95 9.14 -6.29
N TRP A 65 11.32 10.32 -6.41
CA TRP A 65 10.89 11.14 -5.28
C TRP A 65 9.41 10.94 -4.88
N GLN A 66 8.57 10.43 -5.77
CA GLN A 66 7.12 10.37 -5.59
C GLN A 66 6.72 9.50 -4.41
N LEU A 67 7.40 8.38 -4.19
CA LEU A 67 7.11 7.49 -3.05
C LEU A 67 7.42 8.16 -1.71
N ALA A 68 8.56 8.84 -1.58
CA ALA A 68 8.91 9.59 -0.38
C ALA A 68 7.87 10.68 -0.08
N LYS A 69 7.44 11.41 -1.12
CA LYS A 69 6.40 12.43 -0.98
C LYS A 69 5.05 11.83 -0.56
N ALA A 70 4.67 10.69 -1.13
CA ALA A 70 3.44 9.97 -0.75
C ALA A 70 3.51 9.50 0.71
N ARG A 71 4.65 8.94 1.15
CA ARG A 71 4.90 8.57 2.55
C ARG A 71 4.70 9.77 3.48
N ASP A 72 5.34 10.89 3.18
CA ASP A 72 5.29 12.09 4.03
C ASP A 72 3.84 12.61 4.16
N LEU A 73 3.07 12.63 3.06
CA LEU A 73 1.64 12.99 3.07
C LEU A 73 0.80 12.04 3.95
N LEU A 74 1.07 10.75 3.88
CA LEU A 74 0.35 9.76 4.69
C LEU A 74 0.72 9.88 6.18
N LEU A 75 1.97 10.21 6.50
CA LEU A 75 2.43 10.45 7.88
C LEU A 75 1.77 11.67 8.55
N GLU A 76 1.20 12.61 7.78
CA GLU A 76 0.40 13.71 8.35
C GLU A 76 -0.86 13.19 9.09
N HIS A 77 -1.35 11.98 8.75
CA HIS A 77 -2.60 11.40 9.25
C HIS A 77 -2.44 10.02 9.89
N ARG A 78 -1.26 9.42 9.83
CA ARG A 78 -1.00 8.04 10.28
C ARG A 78 0.24 7.97 11.14
N ARG A 79 0.24 6.99 12.04
CA ARG A 79 1.40 6.69 12.87
C ARG A 79 2.54 6.11 12.03
N GLY A 80 3.77 6.36 12.46
CA GLY A 80 4.96 5.82 11.80
C GLY A 80 5.00 4.29 11.76
N GLU A 81 4.43 3.63 12.78
CA GLU A 81 4.36 2.16 12.90
C GLU A 81 3.25 1.54 12.02
N THR A 82 2.49 2.33 11.28
CA THR A 82 1.49 1.81 10.34
C THR A 82 2.15 0.78 9.41
N PRO A 83 1.64 -0.48 9.36
CA PRO A 83 2.29 -1.52 8.58
C PRO A 83 2.22 -1.24 7.09
N VAL A 84 3.31 -1.57 6.41
CA VAL A 84 3.47 -1.46 4.96
C VAL A 84 3.94 -2.79 4.40
N LEU A 85 3.28 -3.26 3.37
CA LEU A 85 3.68 -4.43 2.59
C LEU A 85 4.30 -3.98 1.26
N LEU A 86 5.50 -4.46 1.01
CA LEU A 86 6.18 -4.35 -0.28
C LEU A 86 6.07 -5.69 -1.00
N ALA A 87 5.32 -5.78 -2.09
CA ALA A 87 5.13 -7.00 -2.85
C ALA A 87 5.65 -6.81 -4.27
N ARG A 88 6.62 -7.61 -4.65
CA ARG A 88 7.35 -7.48 -5.90
C ARG A 88 7.19 -8.72 -6.77
N GLN A 89 7.06 -8.54 -8.07
CA GLN A 89 6.99 -9.58 -9.09
C GLN A 89 5.94 -10.67 -8.82
N LEU A 90 4.81 -10.28 -8.26
CA LEU A 90 3.72 -11.17 -7.89
C LEU A 90 3.30 -12.09 -9.05
N GLY A 91 3.15 -13.38 -8.75
CA GLY A 91 2.79 -14.42 -9.71
C GLY A 91 3.94 -14.87 -10.61
N ARG A 92 5.18 -14.48 -10.34
CA ARG A 92 6.40 -14.89 -11.07
C ARG A 92 7.31 -15.74 -10.18
N SER A 93 8.32 -16.38 -10.80
CA SER A 93 9.26 -17.29 -10.10
C SER A 93 10.07 -16.60 -8.99
N ASP A 94 10.31 -15.31 -9.13
CA ASP A 94 11.08 -14.46 -8.20
C ASP A 94 10.19 -13.50 -7.40
N GLU A 95 8.95 -13.93 -7.13
CA GLU A 95 8.01 -13.23 -6.25
C GLU A 95 8.61 -13.06 -4.85
N THR A 96 8.56 -11.84 -4.34
CA THR A 96 8.95 -11.52 -2.97
C THR A 96 7.92 -10.62 -2.30
N HIS A 97 7.78 -10.76 -0.99
CA HIS A 97 7.03 -9.81 -0.17
C HIS A 97 7.76 -9.55 1.14
N GLN A 98 7.66 -8.33 1.62
CA GLN A 98 8.30 -7.87 2.85
C GLN A 98 7.36 -6.93 3.60
N LEU A 99 7.29 -7.10 4.92
CA LEU A 99 6.63 -6.15 5.80
C LEU A 99 7.66 -5.15 6.35
N THR A 100 7.25 -3.90 6.38
CA THR A 100 7.93 -2.78 7.03
C THR A 100 6.88 -1.87 7.67
N ASP A 101 7.25 -0.67 8.08
CA ASP A 101 6.35 0.36 8.56
C ASP A 101 6.46 1.64 7.73
N LEU A 102 5.49 2.55 7.94
CA LEU A 102 5.38 3.76 7.14
C LEU A 102 6.58 4.70 7.34
N SER A 103 7.12 4.79 8.56
CA SER A 103 8.27 5.64 8.86
C SER A 103 9.56 5.14 8.21
N SER A 104 9.67 3.82 8.02
CA SER A 104 10.84 3.14 7.44
C SER A 104 10.72 2.92 5.93
N LEU A 105 9.65 3.37 5.30
CA LEU A 105 9.44 3.21 3.87
C LEU A 105 10.35 4.16 3.07
N GLU A 106 11.28 3.57 2.30
CA GLU A 106 12.22 4.33 1.47
C GLU A 106 12.10 3.95 -0.02
N PRO A 107 12.31 4.93 -0.94
CA PRO A 107 12.23 4.69 -2.39
C PRO A 107 13.16 3.59 -2.89
N GLU A 108 14.30 3.38 -2.24
CA GLU A 108 15.31 2.39 -2.60
C GLU A 108 14.83 0.94 -2.43
N GLN A 109 13.80 0.72 -1.61
CA GLN A 109 13.22 -0.61 -1.35
C GLN A 109 12.31 -1.09 -2.49
N VAL A 110 11.97 -0.25 -3.45
CA VAL A 110 10.97 -0.53 -4.48
C VAL A 110 11.47 -0.27 -5.90
N ASP A 111 10.82 -0.91 -6.85
CA ASP A 111 10.98 -0.69 -8.28
C ASP A 111 9.61 -0.65 -9.00
N MET A 112 9.61 -0.64 -10.33
CA MET A 112 8.37 -0.62 -11.14
C MET A 112 7.51 -1.89 -11.01
N LEU A 113 8.08 -2.99 -10.53
CA LEU A 113 7.41 -4.27 -10.36
C LEU A 113 6.86 -4.48 -8.94
N THR A 114 6.92 -3.43 -8.12
CA THR A 114 6.49 -3.44 -6.73
C THR A 114 5.11 -2.78 -6.58
N VAL A 115 4.24 -3.43 -5.81
CA VAL A 115 3.03 -2.83 -5.24
C VAL A 115 3.32 -2.52 -3.77
N VAL A 116 3.02 -1.30 -3.34
CA VAL A 116 3.16 -0.87 -1.96
C VAL A 116 1.78 -0.78 -1.33
N LEU A 117 1.50 -1.61 -0.33
CA LEU A 117 0.23 -1.63 0.38
C LEU A 117 0.41 -1.06 1.78
N ILE A 118 -0.26 0.05 2.06
CA ILE A 118 -0.13 0.80 3.32
C ILE A 118 -1.42 0.65 4.13
N GLY A 119 -1.30 0.22 5.37
CA GLY A 119 -2.40 0.05 6.29
C GLY A 119 -3.10 1.36 6.66
N ASN A 120 -4.28 1.25 7.29
CA ASN A 120 -5.00 2.36 7.88
C ASN A 120 -4.73 2.45 9.41
N SER A 121 -5.46 3.29 10.12
CA SER A 121 -5.30 3.50 11.58
C SER A 121 -5.51 2.24 12.41
N SER A 122 -6.30 1.28 11.92
CA SER A 122 -6.60 0.02 12.61
C SER A 122 -5.73 -1.17 12.14
N SER A 123 -4.94 -1.00 11.08
CA SER A 123 -4.06 -2.05 10.58
C SER A 123 -2.92 -2.35 11.54
N TYR A 124 -2.56 -3.62 11.64
CA TYR A 124 -1.42 -4.09 12.44
C TYR A 124 -0.65 -5.19 11.73
N ALA A 125 0.59 -5.38 12.13
CA ALA A 125 1.41 -6.51 11.73
C ALA A 125 1.49 -7.51 12.90
N ARG A 126 1.36 -8.81 12.59
CA ARG A 126 1.56 -9.90 13.55
C ARG A 126 2.38 -10.99 12.88
N ALA A 127 3.55 -11.28 13.43
CA ALA A 127 4.55 -12.10 12.77
C ALA A 127 4.86 -11.55 11.36
N ASP A 128 4.69 -12.37 10.33
CA ASP A 128 4.87 -12.03 8.91
C ASP A 128 3.56 -11.64 8.20
N ARG A 129 2.51 -11.33 8.95
CA ARG A 129 1.16 -11.04 8.43
C ARG A 129 0.74 -9.61 8.67
N MET A 130 0.04 -9.05 7.69
CA MET A 130 -0.63 -7.75 7.78
C MET A 130 -2.13 -7.93 7.82
N VAL A 131 -2.79 -7.32 8.80
CA VAL A 131 -4.23 -7.44 8.99
C VAL A 131 -4.84 -6.06 9.20
N THR A 132 -5.98 -5.82 8.55
CA THR A 132 -6.87 -4.69 8.85
C THR A 132 -8.18 -5.28 9.38
N PRO A 133 -8.48 -5.14 10.68
CA PRO A 133 -9.68 -5.72 11.26
C PRO A 133 -10.95 -4.99 10.79
N ARG A 134 -12.05 -5.72 10.71
CA ARG A 134 -13.32 -5.14 10.28
C ARG A 134 -14.06 -4.36 11.39
N GLY A 135 -13.56 -4.43 12.62
CA GLY A 135 -14.08 -3.64 13.75
C GLY A 135 -15.42 -4.11 14.30
N TYR A 136 -15.74 -5.42 14.19
CA TYR A 136 -16.93 -5.95 14.85
C TYR A 136 -16.84 -5.79 16.36
N PRO A 137 -17.91 -5.29 17.03
CA PRO A 137 -17.98 -5.23 18.48
C PRO A 137 -17.74 -6.61 19.10
N GLY A 138 -16.82 -6.71 20.06
CA GLY A 138 -16.48 -7.97 20.72
C GLY A 138 -15.42 -8.83 20.02
N ALA A 139 -14.93 -8.43 18.87
CA ALA A 139 -13.75 -9.04 18.25
C ALA A 139 -12.49 -8.59 19.00
N THR A 140 -12.23 -9.20 20.15
CA THR A 140 -10.93 -9.07 20.83
C THR A 140 -9.92 -9.91 20.06
N LEU A 141 -8.84 -9.26 19.63
CA LEU A 141 -7.66 -9.94 19.12
C LEU A 141 -7.04 -10.75 20.25
N GLN A 142 -7.29 -12.06 20.26
CA GLN A 142 -6.61 -13.02 21.13
C GLN A 142 -5.24 -13.36 20.56
#